data_c9e2a24f785efa05a74cb8fa865bf61f
#
_entry.id   c9e2a24f785efa05a74cb8fa865bf61f
#
_cell.length_a   1.000
_cell.length_b   1.000
_cell.length_c   1.000
_cell.angle_alpha   90.00
_cell.angle_beta   90.00
_cell.angle_gamma   90.00
#
_symmetry.space_group_name_H-M   'P 1'
#
loop_
_entity.id
_entity.type
_entity.pdbx_description
1 polymer ?
#
loop_
_entity_poly.entity_id
_entity_poly.type
_entity_poly.pdbx_seq_one_letter_code
_entity_poly.pdbx_strand_id
1 'polypeptide(L)'
;MPTDPYHPSRGRTDRLIVQSFSNFHMEYGKVREVDPAVADALVGERDRQEETLAMIASENHVSEAVLEAQGSVLTNKYAEGYPGERYYAGCEYADEVESLAVARAKELWGADHVNVQPHSGTQANQAVYYSVLEPGDRILSLDLTHGGHLSHGHPANFAGQMYDVEQYEVDADTGRIDYEGLREMAEEVDPDIIVSGYSAYPRAVDWEEIQAAADAVDAYHLADIAHITGLVAAGVHPSPVGVADFVTGSTHKTIRAGRGGIVMCESEYADDIDNAVFPGGQGGPLMHNIAGKAVGFKEALDPEFETYAQSVVDNARTLGDRLAEHGLSLVSGGTDTHLVLADLRESHPDLSGGDAEDALAAANIVLNGNTVPGETRSPFDPSGIRAGTAGLTTRGFDEAAIEEVADLIHRVVDNADSEDVIYQVGERVVELCEEFPLYE
;
A
#
# COMPACT_ATOMS: atom_id res chain seq x y z
N MET A 1 35.88 -12.20 -7.82
CA MET A 1 34.58 -11.93 -8.44
C MET A 1 33.53 -12.60 -7.55
N PRO A 2 32.65 -11.91 -6.85
CA PRO A 2 31.59 -12.54 -6.07
C PRO A 2 30.50 -13.03 -7.03
N THR A 3 30.01 -14.23 -6.79
CA THR A 3 28.94 -14.92 -7.50
C THR A 3 27.61 -14.24 -7.15
N ASP A 4 26.84 -13.94 -8.20
CA ASP A 4 25.48 -13.41 -8.13
C ASP A 4 24.52 -14.41 -7.45
N PRO A 5 23.81 -14.04 -6.37
CA PRO A 5 22.90 -14.95 -5.65
C PRO A 5 21.46 -15.02 -6.24
N TYR A 6 21.18 -14.38 -7.38
CA TYR A 6 19.82 -14.29 -7.94
C TYR A 6 19.64 -15.09 -9.25
N HIS A 7 20.01 -16.38 -9.28
CA HIS A 7 19.60 -17.26 -10.37
C HIS A 7 19.12 -18.62 -9.84
N PRO A 8 17.81 -18.81 -9.56
CA PRO A 8 17.26 -20.15 -9.47
C PRO A 8 17.19 -20.75 -10.88
N SER A 9 17.95 -21.84 -11.10
CA SER A 9 17.87 -22.68 -12.30
C SER A 9 16.52 -23.42 -12.31
N ARG A 10 15.47 -22.80 -12.84
CA ARG A 10 14.21 -23.52 -13.14
C ARG A 10 14.37 -24.31 -14.42
N GLY A 11 14.29 -25.64 -14.31
CA GLY A 11 14.15 -26.53 -15.44
C GLY A 11 12.92 -26.14 -16.26
N ARG A 12 13.13 -25.88 -17.56
CA ARG A 12 12.04 -25.70 -18.52
C ARG A 12 11.29 -27.04 -18.64
N THR A 13 10.16 -27.15 -17.96
CA THR A 13 9.11 -28.08 -18.38
C THR A 13 8.41 -27.44 -19.57
N ASP A 14 8.36 -28.15 -20.70
CA ASP A 14 7.59 -27.77 -21.88
C ASP A 14 6.10 -27.61 -21.46
N ARG A 15 5.68 -26.37 -21.20
CA ARG A 15 4.27 -26.05 -20.94
C ARG A 15 3.53 -26.16 -22.27
N LEU A 16 2.52 -27.00 -22.30
CA LEU A 16 1.45 -26.94 -23.28
C LEU A 16 0.80 -25.56 -23.15
N ILE A 17 0.91 -24.75 -24.20
CA ILE A 17 0.26 -23.45 -24.32
C ILE A 17 -1.24 -23.72 -24.39
N VAL A 18 -1.90 -23.63 -23.25
CA VAL A 18 -3.37 -23.44 -23.21
C VAL A 18 -3.58 -21.97 -23.60
N GLN A 19 -4.16 -21.74 -24.76
CA GLN A 19 -4.60 -20.39 -25.15
C GLN A 19 -5.75 -20.00 -24.22
N SER A 20 -5.45 -19.25 -23.15
CA SER A 20 -6.47 -18.54 -22.42
C SER A 20 -6.90 -17.33 -23.23
N PHE A 21 -8.18 -17.20 -23.46
CA PHE A 21 -8.79 -16.09 -24.18
C PHE A 21 -9.11 -14.97 -23.19
N SER A 22 -8.11 -14.18 -22.75
CA SER A 22 -8.40 -12.84 -22.26
C SER A 22 -8.39 -11.87 -23.45
N ASN A 23 -9.41 -11.05 -23.61
CA ASN A 23 -9.53 -10.08 -24.72
C ASN A 23 -8.59 -8.87 -24.56
N PHE A 24 -7.91 -8.73 -23.44
CA PHE A 24 -6.93 -7.67 -23.19
C PHE A 24 -5.52 -8.12 -23.59
N HIS A 25 -5.23 -8.04 -24.89
CA HIS A 25 -3.91 -8.30 -25.44
C HIS A 25 -3.04 -7.04 -25.43
N MET A 26 -2.38 -6.71 -24.32
CA MET A 26 -1.16 -5.92 -24.42
C MET A 26 -0.07 -6.78 -25.05
N GLU A 27 -0.02 -6.77 -26.37
CA GLU A 27 0.99 -7.57 -27.13
C GLU A 27 2.41 -6.99 -27.06
N TYR A 28 2.56 -5.79 -26.43
CA TYR A 28 3.84 -5.06 -26.33
C TYR A 28 4.62 -5.02 -27.66
N GLY A 29 3.94 -5.04 -28.82
CA GLY A 29 4.52 -5.20 -30.14
C GLY A 29 5.62 -4.20 -30.44
N LYS A 30 5.42 -2.92 -30.06
CA LYS A 30 6.42 -1.86 -30.27
C LYS A 30 7.64 -2.03 -29.35
N VAL A 31 7.44 -2.47 -28.11
CA VAL A 31 8.53 -2.79 -27.20
C VAL A 31 9.33 -3.97 -27.78
N ARG A 32 8.66 -5.01 -28.26
CA ARG A 32 9.27 -6.21 -28.84
C ARG A 32 10.10 -5.92 -30.10
N GLU A 33 9.66 -4.95 -30.93
CA GLU A 33 10.44 -4.50 -32.10
C GLU A 33 11.78 -3.87 -31.68
N VAL A 34 11.85 -3.21 -30.51
CA VAL A 34 13.04 -2.48 -30.01
C VAL A 34 13.86 -3.33 -29.04
N ASP A 35 13.19 -3.96 -28.08
CA ASP A 35 13.81 -4.76 -27.02
C ASP A 35 12.94 -6.00 -26.71
N PRO A 36 13.23 -7.15 -27.36
CA PRO A 36 12.50 -8.38 -27.10
C PRO A 36 12.58 -8.87 -25.65
N ALA A 37 13.72 -8.62 -24.95
CA ALA A 37 13.91 -9.09 -23.57
C ALA A 37 12.99 -8.35 -22.59
N VAL A 38 12.83 -7.03 -22.77
CA VAL A 38 11.86 -6.24 -21.99
C VAL A 38 10.43 -6.69 -22.32
N ALA A 39 10.10 -6.92 -23.60
CA ALA A 39 8.77 -7.39 -23.97
C ALA A 39 8.44 -8.75 -23.34
N ASP A 40 9.42 -9.69 -23.32
CA ASP A 40 9.25 -11.00 -22.69
C ASP A 40 9.06 -10.90 -21.18
N ALA A 41 9.76 -9.97 -20.50
CA ALA A 41 9.56 -9.70 -19.08
C ALA A 41 8.16 -9.11 -18.78
N LEU A 42 7.68 -8.19 -19.61
CA LEU A 42 6.33 -7.60 -19.47
C LEU A 42 5.23 -8.65 -19.68
N VAL A 43 5.39 -9.53 -20.64
CA VAL A 43 4.47 -10.67 -20.86
C VAL A 43 4.52 -11.61 -19.66
N GLY A 44 5.71 -11.97 -19.18
CA GLY A 44 5.87 -12.84 -18.03
C GLY A 44 5.25 -12.26 -16.74
N GLU A 45 5.35 -10.94 -16.52
CA GLU A 45 4.71 -10.28 -15.39
C GLU A 45 3.18 -10.26 -15.51
N ARG A 46 2.65 -10.00 -16.70
CA ARG A 46 1.20 -10.10 -16.96
C ARG A 46 0.70 -11.51 -16.64
N ASP A 47 1.33 -12.53 -17.21
CA ASP A 47 0.96 -13.94 -17.02
C ASP A 47 1.03 -14.32 -15.52
N ARG A 48 2.06 -13.84 -14.80
CA ARG A 48 2.19 -14.02 -13.36
C ARG A 48 1.01 -13.38 -12.60
N GLN A 49 0.62 -12.15 -12.92
CA GLN A 49 -0.52 -11.49 -12.27
C GLN A 49 -1.83 -12.19 -12.57
N GLU A 50 -2.02 -12.72 -13.77
CA GLU A 50 -3.21 -13.49 -14.14
C GLU A 50 -3.30 -14.83 -13.39
N GLU A 51 -2.17 -15.52 -13.16
CA GLU A 51 -2.10 -16.86 -12.58
C GLU A 51 -1.89 -16.88 -11.05
N THR A 52 -1.80 -15.72 -10.37
CA THR A 52 -1.53 -15.66 -8.93
C THR A 52 -2.58 -14.90 -8.15
N LEU A 53 -2.78 -15.30 -6.88
CA LEU A 53 -3.52 -14.53 -5.90
C LEU A 53 -2.61 -13.44 -5.33
N ALA A 54 -2.78 -12.19 -5.81
CA ALA A 54 -2.02 -11.04 -5.33
C ALA A 54 -2.60 -10.54 -3.99
N MET A 55 -1.98 -10.95 -2.89
CA MET A 55 -2.42 -10.64 -1.52
C MET A 55 -1.39 -9.80 -0.75
N ILE A 56 -0.39 -9.22 -1.43
CA ILE A 56 0.45 -8.17 -0.82
C ILE A 56 -0.44 -6.97 -0.50
N ALA A 57 -0.56 -6.60 0.77
CA ALA A 57 -1.51 -5.58 1.22
C ALA A 57 -1.31 -4.19 0.58
N SER A 58 -0.12 -3.92 0.05
CA SER A 58 0.21 -2.67 -0.68
C SER A 58 0.00 -2.75 -2.19
N GLU A 59 -0.46 -3.89 -2.73
CA GLU A 59 -0.72 -4.09 -4.16
C GLU A 59 -2.20 -4.05 -4.49
N ASN A 60 -2.49 -3.63 -5.73
CA ASN A 60 -3.82 -3.63 -6.31
C ASN A 60 -3.70 -3.60 -7.84
N HIS A 61 -4.80 -3.90 -8.51
CA HIS A 61 -4.88 -3.82 -9.97
C HIS A 61 -5.59 -2.52 -10.37
N VAL A 62 -4.97 -1.76 -11.26
CA VAL A 62 -5.56 -0.54 -11.81
C VAL A 62 -6.39 -0.87 -13.05
N SER A 63 -7.32 0.02 -13.43
CA SER A 63 -8.08 -0.12 -14.67
C SER A 63 -7.21 0.06 -15.91
N GLU A 64 -7.68 -0.44 -17.05
CA GLU A 64 -7.07 -0.18 -18.37
C GLU A 64 -6.94 1.31 -18.67
N ALA A 65 -7.93 2.11 -18.24
CA ALA A 65 -7.90 3.57 -18.42
C ALA A 65 -6.76 4.24 -17.66
N VAL A 66 -6.45 3.76 -16.46
CA VAL A 66 -5.28 4.22 -15.69
C VAL A 66 -3.98 3.80 -16.38
N LEU A 67 -3.90 2.55 -16.90
CA LEU A 67 -2.72 2.07 -17.64
C LEU A 67 -2.50 2.90 -18.91
N GLU A 68 -3.56 3.20 -19.69
CA GLU A 68 -3.48 4.03 -20.89
C GLU A 68 -3.02 5.46 -20.57
N ALA A 69 -3.56 6.06 -19.50
CA ALA A 69 -3.16 7.39 -19.05
C ALA A 69 -1.69 7.45 -18.66
N GLN A 70 -1.18 6.43 -17.95
CA GLN A 70 0.23 6.33 -17.55
C GLN A 70 1.17 6.08 -18.75
N GLY A 71 0.71 5.38 -19.79
CA GLY A 71 1.45 5.16 -21.02
C GLY A 71 1.35 6.32 -22.04
N SER A 72 0.79 7.47 -21.66
CA SER A 72 0.49 8.57 -22.58
C SER A 72 1.71 9.45 -22.92
N VAL A 73 1.54 10.32 -23.91
CA VAL A 73 2.55 11.30 -24.36
C VAL A 73 2.91 12.34 -23.29
N LEU A 74 2.17 12.43 -22.19
CA LEU A 74 2.49 13.28 -21.06
C LEU A 74 3.84 12.90 -20.41
N THR A 75 4.35 11.70 -20.65
CA THR A 75 5.70 11.30 -20.26
C THR A 75 6.80 12.18 -20.86
N ASN A 76 6.52 12.84 -22.00
CA ASN A 76 7.47 13.70 -22.70
C ASN A 76 7.49 15.14 -22.13
N LYS A 77 6.52 15.49 -21.26
CA LYS A 77 6.32 16.87 -20.82
C LYS A 77 7.09 17.20 -19.56
N TYR A 78 7.86 18.28 -19.60
CA TYR A 78 8.51 18.88 -18.44
C TYR A 78 7.66 20.06 -17.93
N ALA A 79 7.17 19.98 -16.67
CA ALA A 79 6.15 20.91 -16.14
C ALA A 79 6.48 21.37 -14.70
N GLU A 80 7.72 21.81 -14.44
CA GLU A 80 8.11 22.38 -13.14
C GLU A 80 7.23 23.56 -12.75
N GLY A 81 6.91 23.66 -11.47
CA GLY A 81 5.94 24.60 -10.92
C GLY A 81 4.54 23.98 -10.82
N TYR A 82 3.53 24.83 -10.76
CA TYR A 82 2.14 24.46 -10.55
C TYR A 82 1.22 24.98 -11.66
N PRO A 83 -0.03 24.53 -11.80
CA PRO A 83 -0.96 25.02 -12.82
C PRO A 83 -1.07 26.56 -12.82
N GLY A 84 -0.81 27.18 -13.96
CA GLY A 84 -0.80 28.64 -14.13
C GLY A 84 0.52 29.32 -13.74
N GLU A 85 1.42 28.65 -13.05
CA GLU A 85 2.71 29.17 -12.55
C GLU A 85 3.89 28.29 -12.96
N ARG A 86 3.89 27.75 -14.19
CA ARG A 86 4.95 26.89 -14.71
C ARG A 86 6.19 27.68 -15.13
N TYR A 87 7.36 27.07 -14.92
CA TYR A 87 8.63 27.61 -15.39
C TYR A 87 8.80 27.50 -16.90
N TYR A 88 8.00 26.67 -17.59
CA TYR A 88 8.09 26.40 -19.04
C TYR A 88 6.76 26.65 -19.74
N ALA A 89 6.84 27.07 -21.01
CA ALA A 89 5.68 27.19 -21.89
C ALA A 89 5.19 25.82 -22.37
N GLY A 90 3.99 25.78 -22.95
CA GLY A 90 3.38 24.57 -23.52
C GLY A 90 2.90 23.60 -22.44
N CYS A 91 2.45 24.11 -21.30
CA CYS A 91 1.94 23.32 -20.19
C CYS A 91 0.41 23.29 -20.08
N GLU A 92 -0.29 23.84 -21.07
CA GLU A 92 -1.76 24.03 -21.04
C GLU A 92 -2.51 22.76 -20.69
N TYR A 93 -2.16 21.63 -21.33
CA TYR A 93 -2.77 20.33 -21.05
C TYR A 93 -2.23 19.64 -19.79
N ALA A 94 -0.98 19.93 -19.39
CA ALA A 94 -0.46 19.50 -18.11
C ALA A 94 -1.19 20.18 -16.95
N ASP A 95 -1.46 21.49 -17.08
CA ASP A 95 -2.25 22.26 -16.12
C ASP A 95 -3.68 21.74 -16.00
N GLU A 96 -4.31 21.43 -17.12
CA GLU A 96 -5.66 20.85 -17.13
C GLU A 96 -5.71 19.50 -16.40
N VAL A 97 -4.77 18.60 -16.69
CA VAL A 97 -4.71 17.27 -16.06
C VAL A 97 -4.42 17.36 -14.56
N GLU A 98 -3.46 18.19 -14.15
CA GLU A 98 -3.13 18.34 -12.73
C GLU A 98 -4.26 19.02 -11.97
N SER A 99 -4.89 20.05 -12.56
CA SER A 99 -6.06 20.71 -11.96
C SER A 99 -7.23 19.75 -11.77
N LEU A 100 -7.46 18.83 -12.73
CA LEU A 100 -8.47 17.77 -12.61
C LEU A 100 -8.12 16.79 -11.47
N ALA A 101 -6.86 16.39 -11.34
CA ALA A 101 -6.43 15.51 -10.26
C ALA A 101 -6.64 16.17 -8.89
N VAL A 102 -6.22 17.42 -8.73
CA VAL A 102 -6.41 18.21 -7.49
C VAL A 102 -7.89 18.39 -7.16
N ALA A 103 -8.72 18.78 -8.14
CA ALA A 103 -10.15 19.00 -7.92
C ALA A 103 -10.86 17.71 -7.46
N ARG A 104 -10.56 16.58 -8.09
CA ARG A 104 -11.14 15.27 -7.75
C ARG A 104 -10.66 14.78 -6.39
N ALA A 105 -9.39 15.00 -6.07
CA ALA A 105 -8.86 14.68 -4.75
C ALA A 105 -9.54 15.50 -3.65
N LYS A 106 -9.73 16.80 -3.84
CA LYS A 106 -10.49 17.65 -2.91
C LYS A 106 -11.94 17.16 -2.72
N GLU A 107 -12.58 16.73 -3.80
CA GLU A 107 -13.94 16.18 -3.73
C GLU A 107 -13.99 14.85 -2.97
N LEU A 108 -13.02 13.94 -3.18
CA LEU A 108 -12.95 12.63 -2.54
C LEU A 108 -12.72 12.70 -1.03
N TRP A 109 -11.80 13.54 -0.59
CA TRP A 109 -11.38 13.57 0.82
C TRP A 109 -11.88 14.81 1.59
N GLY A 110 -12.46 15.80 0.92
CA GLY A 110 -12.93 17.03 1.56
C GLY A 110 -11.80 17.95 2.03
N ALA A 111 -10.59 17.81 1.50
CA ALA A 111 -9.43 18.59 1.91
C ALA A 111 -9.44 20.01 1.31
N ASP A 112 -8.98 20.99 2.08
CA ASP A 112 -8.89 22.38 1.64
C ASP A 112 -7.79 22.56 0.59
N HIS A 113 -6.62 21.94 0.81
CA HIS A 113 -5.52 21.91 -0.13
C HIS A 113 -5.05 20.49 -0.41
N VAL A 114 -4.65 20.21 -1.65
CA VAL A 114 -4.12 18.92 -2.10
C VAL A 114 -2.95 19.15 -3.05
N ASN A 115 -1.80 18.53 -2.75
CA ASN A 115 -0.69 18.41 -3.68
C ASN A 115 -0.62 16.97 -4.24
N VAL A 116 -0.72 16.83 -5.56
CA VAL A 116 -0.73 15.52 -6.27
C VAL A 116 0.63 15.18 -6.91
N GLN A 117 1.65 16.02 -6.75
CA GLN A 117 2.96 15.84 -7.38
C GLN A 117 3.88 14.83 -6.69
N PRO A 118 3.76 14.46 -5.39
CA PRO A 118 4.65 13.49 -4.78
C PRO A 118 4.73 12.18 -5.59
N HIS A 119 5.98 11.72 -5.86
CA HIS A 119 6.23 10.52 -6.67
C HIS A 119 5.90 9.22 -5.90
N SER A 120 5.84 9.28 -4.57
CA SER A 120 5.52 8.15 -3.68
C SER A 120 4.96 8.65 -2.34
N GLY A 121 4.38 7.76 -1.53
CA GLY A 121 3.99 8.07 -0.15
C GLY A 121 5.18 8.54 0.69
N THR A 122 6.35 7.92 0.56
CA THR A 122 7.57 8.37 1.25
C THR A 122 7.93 9.82 0.92
N GLN A 123 7.79 10.24 -0.34
CA GLN A 123 8.05 11.63 -0.73
C GLN A 123 6.93 12.59 -0.31
N ALA A 124 5.70 12.09 -0.16
CA ALA A 124 4.63 12.85 0.47
C ALA A 124 4.95 13.15 1.95
N ASN A 125 5.38 12.14 2.73
CA ASN A 125 5.84 12.33 4.11
C ASN A 125 7.05 13.26 4.17
N GLN A 126 8.02 13.09 3.26
CA GLN A 126 9.19 13.97 3.17
C GLN A 126 8.79 15.45 2.97
N ALA A 127 7.78 15.70 2.13
CA ALA A 127 7.32 17.07 1.89
C ALA A 127 6.73 17.68 3.17
N VAL A 128 5.97 16.92 3.96
CA VAL A 128 5.46 17.40 5.26
C VAL A 128 6.61 17.68 6.20
N TYR A 129 7.56 16.76 6.37
CA TYR A 129 8.72 17.05 7.25
C TYR A 129 9.51 18.28 6.81
N TYR A 130 9.74 18.45 5.51
CA TYR A 130 10.47 19.62 4.99
C TYR A 130 9.69 20.93 5.14
N SER A 131 8.37 20.89 5.28
CA SER A 131 7.56 22.10 5.44
C SER A 131 7.54 22.62 6.88
N VAL A 132 7.70 21.74 7.89
CA VAL A 132 7.48 22.10 9.29
C VAL A 132 8.61 21.73 10.25
N LEU A 133 9.63 20.95 9.81
CA LEU A 133 10.73 20.51 10.66
C LEU A 133 12.08 21.05 10.17
N GLU A 134 12.97 21.30 11.12
CA GLU A 134 14.39 21.54 10.89
C GLU A 134 15.20 20.23 11.18
N PRO A 135 16.39 20.05 10.56
CA PRO A 135 17.21 18.87 10.86
C PRO A 135 17.55 18.76 12.35
N GLY A 136 17.22 17.63 12.96
CA GLY A 136 17.40 17.34 14.38
C GLY A 136 16.15 17.54 15.22
N ASP A 137 15.06 18.05 14.65
CA ASP A 137 13.76 18.06 15.32
C ASP A 137 13.25 16.63 15.58
N ARG A 138 12.32 16.47 16.48
CA ARG A 138 11.92 15.18 17.01
C ARG A 138 10.63 14.67 16.42
N ILE A 139 10.68 13.42 15.94
CA ILE A 139 9.54 12.65 15.45
C ILE A 139 9.14 11.60 16.49
N LEU A 140 7.87 11.51 16.82
CA LEU A 140 7.27 10.38 17.54
C LEU A 140 6.41 9.56 16.58
N SER A 141 6.71 8.26 16.41
CA SER A 141 6.02 7.40 15.43
C SER A 141 5.87 5.95 15.93
N LEU A 142 5.02 5.15 15.28
CA LEU A 142 4.92 3.72 15.60
C LEU A 142 6.17 2.97 15.10
N ASP A 143 6.70 2.08 15.95
CA ASP A 143 7.81 1.19 15.58
C ASP A 143 7.47 0.33 14.35
N LEU A 144 8.47 0.14 13.48
CA LEU A 144 8.32 -0.63 12.25
C LEU A 144 7.88 -2.08 12.53
N THR A 145 8.39 -2.70 13.60
CA THR A 145 8.06 -4.08 13.98
C THR A 145 6.66 -4.23 14.55
N HIS A 146 6.04 -3.11 14.95
CA HIS A 146 4.66 -3.03 15.43
C HIS A 146 3.68 -2.53 14.37
N GLY A 147 4.12 -2.41 13.11
CA GLY A 147 3.28 -2.06 11.96
C GLY A 147 3.50 -0.66 11.40
N GLY A 148 4.49 0.09 11.88
CA GLY A 148 4.90 1.38 11.31
C GLY A 148 5.42 1.27 9.89
N HIS A 149 5.93 2.39 9.34
CA HIS A 149 6.49 2.44 7.99
C HIS A 149 7.92 3.00 8.03
N LEU A 150 8.76 2.58 7.07
CA LEU A 150 10.16 3.03 6.98
C LEU A 150 10.30 4.56 7.00
N SER A 151 9.41 5.30 6.31
CA SER A 151 9.45 6.76 6.23
C SER A 151 8.96 7.48 7.50
N HIS A 152 8.55 6.73 8.52
CA HIS A 152 8.16 7.29 9.82
C HIS A 152 9.36 7.45 10.78
N GLY A 153 10.59 7.13 10.35
CA GLY A 153 11.80 7.38 11.14
C GLY A 153 12.78 6.21 11.22
N HIS A 154 12.58 5.15 10.41
CA HIS A 154 13.54 4.04 10.41
C HIS A 154 14.97 4.53 10.08
N PRO A 155 16.03 4.08 10.79
CA PRO A 155 17.41 4.60 10.63
C PRO A 155 17.98 4.49 9.21
N ALA A 156 17.51 3.55 8.39
CA ALA A 156 17.92 3.44 6.99
C ALA A 156 17.18 4.42 6.05
N ASN A 157 16.12 5.08 6.52
CA ASN A 157 15.35 6.05 5.75
C ASN A 157 15.88 7.48 6.00
N PHE A 158 15.59 8.41 5.08
CA PHE A 158 15.97 9.81 5.23
C PHE A 158 15.47 10.41 6.56
N ALA A 159 14.26 10.04 7.00
CA ALA A 159 13.68 10.56 8.23
C ALA A 159 14.53 10.21 9.46
N GLY A 160 14.91 8.93 9.62
CA GLY A 160 15.79 8.52 10.71
C GLY A 160 17.27 8.96 10.57
N GLN A 161 17.64 9.56 9.42
CA GLN A 161 18.97 10.15 9.23
C GLN A 161 19.01 11.66 9.51
N MET A 162 17.86 12.34 9.40
CA MET A 162 17.77 13.79 9.51
C MET A 162 17.18 14.25 10.84
N TYR A 163 16.33 13.44 11.47
CA TYR A 163 15.54 13.80 12.64
C TYR A 163 15.87 12.90 13.83
N ASP A 164 15.60 13.40 15.03
CA ASP A 164 15.64 12.61 16.26
C ASP A 164 14.32 11.82 16.37
N VAL A 165 14.38 10.49 16.43
CA VAL A 165 13.19 9.65 16.32
C VAL A 165 12.98 8.82 17.56
N GLU A 166 11.83 9.01 18.20
CA GLU A 166 11.33 8.14 19.25
C GLU A 166 10.14 7.34 18.75
N GLN A 167 9.99 6.10 19.23
CA GLN A 167 8.99 5.19 18.69
C GLN A 167 8.10 4.64 19.81
N TYR A 168 6.77 4.71 19.59
CA TYR A 168 5.80 4.02 20.43
C TYR A 168 5.47 2.64 19.87
N GLU A 169 4.90 1.79 20.69
CA GLU A 169 4.53 0.43 20.36
C GLU A 169 3.01 0.24 20.52
N VAL A 170 2.45 -0.80 19.88
CA VAL A 170 1.09 -1.25 20.24
C VAL A 170 1.17 -2.06 21.53
N ASP A 171 0.07 -2.10 22.26
CA ASP A 171 -0.06 -2.97 23.44
C ASP A 171 0.15 -4.44 23.02
N ALA A 172 1.10 -5.12 23.68
CA ALA A 172 1.54 -6.46 23.27
C ALA A 172 0.47 -7.55 23.49
N ASP A 173 -0.45 -7.36 24.44
CA ASP A 173 -1.50 -8.32 24.75
C ASP A 173 -2.68 -8.19 23.79
N THR A 174 -3.01 -6.97 23.38
CA THR A 174 -4.18 -6.68 22.54
C THR A 174 -3.83 -6.45 21.08
N GLY A 175 -2.57 -6.16 20.74
CA GLY A 175 -2.13 -5.75 19.40
C GLY A 175 -2.75 -4.42 18.94
N ARG A 176 -3.21 -3.57 19.86
CA ARG A 176 -3.87 -2.30 19.59
C ARG A 176 -3.04 -1.12 20.08
N ILE A 177 -3.27 0.04 19.46
CA ILE A 177 -2.66 1.30 19.92
C ILE A 177 -3.19 1.61 21.32
N ASP A 178 -2.27 1.87 22.23
CA ASP A 178 -2.55 2.43 23.57
C ASP A 178 -2.51 3.96 23.48
N TYR A 179 -3.67 4.60 23.31
CA TYR A 179 -3.77 6.05 23.16
C TYR A 179 -3.41 6.81 24.46
N GLU A 180 -3.63 6.20 25.64
CA GLU A 180 -3.21 6.80 26.91
C GLU A 180 -1.68 6.76 27.05
N GLY A 181 -1.06 5.61 26.75
CA GLY A 181 0.40 5.47 26.72
C GLY A 181 1.05 6.35 25.65
N LEU A 182 0.43 6.53 24.49
CA LEU A 182 0.91 7.47 23.47
C LEU A 182 0.92 8.92 23.99
N ARG A 183 -0.12 9.34 24.69
CA ARG A 183 -0.20 10.69 25.28
C ARG A 183 0.86 10.89 26.36
N GLU A 184 1.04 9.92 27.27
CA GLU A 184 2.09 9.97 28.30
C GLU A 184 3.47 10.05 27.65
N MET A 185 3.71 9.25 26.60
CA MET A 185 4.97 9.29 25.89
C MET A 185 5.19 10.60 25.13
N ALA A 186 4.16 11.19 24.53
CA ALA A 186 4.25 12.50 23.90
C ALA A 186 4.65 13.60 24.91
N GLU A 187 4.08 13.59 26.11
CA GLU A 187 4.47 14.53 27.19
C GLU A 187 5.92 14.32 27.68
N GLU A 188 6.42 13.07 27.69
CA GLU A 188 7.81 12.76 28.09
C GLU A 188 8.82 13.14 27.00
N VAL A 189 8.49 12.83 25.74
CA VAL A 189 9.37 12.98 24.58
C VAL A 189 9.40 14.43 24.07
N ASP A 190 8.28 15.17 24.21
CA ASP A 190 8.10 16.54 23.69
C ASP A 190 8.48 16.60 22.19
N PRO A 191 7.77 15.87 21.29
CA PRO A 191 8.09 15.81 19.87
C PRO A 191 7.62 17.07 19.14
N ASP A 192 8.27 17.39 18.01
CA ASP A 192 7.81 18.44 17.09
C ASP A 192 6.70 17.94 16.16
N ILE A 193 6.64 16.62 15.90
CA ILE A 193 5.59 15.98 15.11
C ILE A 193 5.28 14.56 15.60
N ILE A 194 4.00 14.22 15.67
CA ILE A 194 3.51 12.85 15.88
C ILE A 194 3.07 12.29 14.52
N VAL A 195 3.64 11.13 14.13
CA VAL A 195 3.30 10.44 12.88
C VAL A 195 2.45 9.23 13.18
N SER A 196 1.27 9.21 12.62
CA SER A 196 0.32 8.11 12.69
C SER A 196 0.05 7.51 11.32
N GLY A 197 -0.67 6.38 11.27
CA GLY A 197 -0.85 5.62 10.03
C GLY A 197 0.16 4.49 9.92
N TYR A 198 -0.22 3.42 9.23
CA TYR A 198 0.46 2.14 9.46
C TYR A 198 0.45 1.28 8.21
N SER A 199 1.49 0.43 8.06
CA SER A 199 1.59 -0.54 6.96
C SER A 199 1.07 -1.93 7.33
N ALA A 200 0.99 -2.26 8.62
CA ALA A 200 0.58 -3.59 9.11
C ALA A 200 -0.31 -3.53 10.35
N TYR A 201 -1.08 -2.48 10.52
CA TYR A 201 -2.06 -2.36 11.60
C TYR A 201 -3.47 -2.62 11.08
N PRO A 202 -4.17 -3.68 11.56
CA PRO A 202 -5.43 -4.12 10.95
C PRO A 202 -6.67 -3.42 11.53
N ARG A 203 -6.55 -2.49 12.49
CA ARG A 203 -7.71 -1.86 13.15
C ARG A 203 -7.95 -0.42 12.69
N ALA A 204 -9.18 0.03 12.89
CA ALA A 204 -9.51 1.44 12.74
C ALA A 204 -8.73 2.29 13.74
N VAL A 205 -8.33 3.48 13.31
CA VAL A 205 -7.54 4.45 14.09
C VAL A 205 -8.47 5.52 14.61
N ASP A 206 -8.32 5.87 15.88
CA ASP A 206 -8.94 7.05 16.49
C ASP A 206 -8.01 8.25 16.28
N TRP A 207 -8.28 9.00 15.21
CA TRP A 207 -7.46 10.16 14.85
C TRP A 207 -7.57 11.31 15.85
N GLU A 208 -8.71 11.43 16.52
CA GLU A 208 -8.97 12.49 17.50
C GLU A 208 -8.13 12.28 18.77
N GLU A 209 -7.93 11.03 19.20
CA GLU A 209 -7.05 10.72 20.35
C GLU A 209 -5.58 11.04 20.04
N ILE A 210 -5.14 10.80 18.80
CA ILE A 210 -3.76 11.13 18.40
C ILE A 210 -3.58 12.64 18.25
N GLN A 211 -4.56 13.34 17.66
CA GLN A 211 -4.53 14.80 17.58
C GLN A 211 -4.49 15.42 18.98
N ALA A 212 -5.31 14.91 19.91
CA ALA A 212 -5.29 15.39 21.29
C ALA A 212 -3.95 15.18 22.01
N ALA A 213 -3.22 14.11 21.65
CA ALA A 213 -1.85 13.90 22.15
C ALA A 213 -0.87 14.92 21.55
N ALA A 214 -1.01 15.25 20.27
CA ALA A 214 -0.19 16.27 19.59
C ALA A 214 -0.48 17.67 20.15
N ASP A 215 -1.74 18.04 20.31
CA ASP A 215 -2.16 19.33 20.85
C ASP A 215 -1.65 19.55 22.30
N ALA A 216 -1.54 18.46 23.08
CA ALA A 216 -1.09 18.55 24.48
C ALA A 216 0.38 19.02 24.61
N VAL A 217 1.17 18.85 23.56
CA VAL A 217 2.60 19.18 23.52
C VAL A 217 2.97 20.19 22.43
N ASP A 218 1.95 20.82 21.81
CA ASP A 218 2.12 21.79 20.71
C ASP A 218 2.88 21.20 19.49
N ALA A 219 2.71 19.89 19.24
CA ALA A 219 3.29 19.16 18.12
C ALA A 219 2.34 19.12 16.92
N TYR A 220 2.89 18.99 15.70
CA TYR A 220 2.07 18.68 14.54
C TYR A 220 1.62 17.22 14.54
N HIS A 221 0.49 16.94 13.87
CA HIS A 221 0.02 15.58 13.61
C HIS A 221 0.05 15.30 12.09
N LEU A 222 0.87 14.33 11.68
CA LEU A 222 0.86 13.75 10.34
C LEU A 222 0.15 12.40 10.34
N ALA A 223 -0.98 12.29 9.63
CA ALA A 223 -1.68 11.03 9.41
C ALA A 223 -1.34 10.44 8.03
N ASP A 224 -0.53 9.39 7.99
CA ASP A 224 -0.22 8.63 6.76
C ASP A 224 -1.27 7.55 6.52
N ILE A 225 -2.24 7.84 5.64
CA ILE A 225 -3.30 6.91 5.26
C ILE A 225 -2.95 6.07 4.03
N ALA A 226 -1.68 5.92 3.68
CA ALA A 226 -1.24 5.27 2.45
C ALA A 226 -1.91 3.91 2.20
N HIS A 227 -2.07 3.08 3.22
CA HIS A 227 -2.71 1.78 3.09
C HIS A 227 -4.23 1.84 2.93
N ILE A 228 -4.86 2.81 3.54
CA ILE A 228 -6.32 2.95 3.63
C ILE A 228 -6.86 4.12 2.81
N THR A 229 -6.06 4.74 1.94
CA THR A 229 -6.43 5.93 1.15
C THR A 229 -7.77 5.77 0.44
N GLY A 230 -8.02 4.60 -0.16
CA GLY A 230 -9.29 4.29 -0.83
C GLY A 230 -10.45 4.05 0.15
N LEU A 231 -10.19 3.43 1.30
CA LEU A 231 -11.22 3.18 2.31
C LEU A 231 -11.70 4.49 2.95
N VAL A 232 -10.78 5.43 3.18
CA VAL A 232 -11.10 6.78 3.66
C VAL A 232 -11.88 7.56 2.60
N ALA A 233 -11.46 7.50 1.32
CA ALA A 233 -12.17 8.16 0.21
C ALA A 233 -13.62 7.68 0.06
N ALA A 234 -13.87 6.39 0.30
CA ALA A 234 -15.18 5.77 0.24
C ALA A 234 -16.02 5.94 1.52
N GLY A 235 -15.47 6.55 2.58
CA GLY A 235 -16.15 6.68 3.87
C GLY A 235 -16.30 5.38 4.67
N VAL A 236 -15.61 4.32 4.26
CA VAL A 236 -15.62 2.98 4.92
C VAL A 236 -14.69 2.95 6.13
N HIS A 237 -13.70 3.83 6.18
CA HIS A 237 -12.80 4.01 7.31
C HIS A 237 -12.86 5.47 7.81
N PRO A 238 -12.71 5.74 9.12
CA PRO A 238 -12.65 7.10 9.64
C PRO A 238 -11.62 7.96 8.93
N SER A 239 -11.96 9.22 8.63
CA SER A 239 -11.07 10.15 7.93
C SER A 239 -10.28 10.99 8.93
N PRO A 240 -8.95 11.16 8.77
CA PRO A 240 -8.18 12.15 9.53
C PRO A 240 -8.23 13.55 8.91
N VAL A 241 -8.80 13.73 7.71
CA VAL A 241 -8.89 15.05 7.06
C VAL A 241 -9.82 15.95 7.85
N GLY A 242 -9.32 17.13 8.24
CA GLY A 242 -10.00 18.05 9.14
C GLY A 242 -9.82 17.71 10.63
N VAL A 243 -9.00 16.70 10.96
CA VAL A 243 -8.56 16.36 12.33
C VAL A 243 -7.05 16.56 12.43
N ALA A 244 -6.27 15.84 11.63
CA ALA A 244 -4.82 15.98 11.58
C ALA A 244 -4.38 17.22 10.77
N ASP A 245 -3.26 17.85 11.14
CA ASP A 245 -2.70 19.00 10.43
C ASP A 245 -2.31 18.64 8.99
N PHE A 246 -1.72 17.45 8.82
CA PHE A 246 -1.31 16.90 7.53
C PHE A 246 -1.81 15.48 7.35
N VAL A 247 -2.28 15.19 6.14
CA VAL A 247 -2.65 13.85 5.75
C VAL A 247 -1.90 13.47 4.48
N THR A 248 -1.19 12.35 4.50
CA THR A 248 -0.50 11.81 3.32
C THR A 248 -1.10 10.49 2.90
N GLY A 249 -0.94 10.15 1.62
CA GLY A 249 -1.44 8.89 1.11
C GLY A 249 -0.67 8.37 -0.09
N SER A 250 -0.86 7.08 -0.38
CA SER A 250 -0.46 6.45 -1.63
C SER A 250 -1.65 6.34 -2.58
N THR A 251 -1.40 6.54 -3.87
CA THR A 251 -2.49 6.57 -4.87
C THR A 251 -2.67 5.26 -5.64
N HIS A 252 -1.92 4.20 -5.31
CA HIS A 252 -1.90 2.94 -6.04
C HIS A 252 -2.27 1.69 -5.20
N LYS A 253 -2.67 1.87 -3.93
CA LYS A 253 -3.09 0.77 -3.05
C LYS A 253 -4.62 0.64 -3.09
N THR A 254 -5.33 0.80 -1.98
CA THR A 254 -6.79 0.64 -1.93
C THR A 254 -7.55 1.59 -2.84
N ILE A 255 -7.03 2.77 -3.17
CA ILE A 255 -7.64 3.72 -4.13
C ILE A 255 -7.45 3.31 -5.61
N ARG A 256 -6.53 2.37 -5.92
CA ARG A 256 -6.23 1.81 -7.26
C ARG A 256 -6.12 2.84 -8.40
N ALA A 257 -5.47 3.99 -8.12
CA ALA A 257 -5.18 5.02 -9.11
C ALA A 257 -3.72 4.95 -9.60
N GLY A 258 -3.32 5.91 -10.44
CA GLY A 258 -1.94 6.03 -10.91
C GLY A 258 -0.94 6.09 -9.77
N ARG A 259 0.20 5.39 -9.91
CA ARG A 259 1.20 5.22 -8.86
C ARG A 259 1.83 6.54 -8.43
N GLY A 260 1.83 6.82 -7.12
CA GLY A 260 2.42 8.01 -6.52
C GLY A 260 1.94 8.25 -5.09
N GLY A 261 2.13 9.48 -4.59
CA GLY A 261 1.64 9.96 -3.31
C GLY A 261 0.77 11.21 -3.46
N ILE A 262 0.10 11.59 -2.39
CA ILE A 262 -0.61 12.87 -2.23
C ILE A 262 -0.32 13.44 -0.84
N VAL A 263 -0.42 14.77 -0.73
CA VAL A 263 -0.46 15.48 0.55
C VAL A 263 -1.74 16.29 0.60
N MET A 264 -2.40 16.28 1.73
CA MET A 264 -3.62 17.04 2.03
C MET A 264 -3.38 17.84 3.31
N CYS A 265 -3.82 19.09 3.36
CA CYS A 265 -3.70 19.94 4.53
C CYS A 265 -4.76 21.06 4.50
N GLU A 266 -4.83 21.85 5.57
CA GLU A 266 -5.57 23.09 5.58
C GLU A 266 -4.90 24.16 4.70
N SER A 267 -5.69 25.16 4.28
CA SER A 267 -5.22 26.21 3.35
C SER A 267 -4.06 27.02 3.89
N GLU A 268 -3.86 27.11 5.20
CA GLU A 268 -2.78 27.85 5.81
C GLU A 268 -1.39 27.24 5.55
N TYR A 269 -1.31 25.90 5.37
CA TYR A 269 -0.06 25.19 5.06
C TYR A 269 0.19 24.99 3.57
N ALA A 270 -0.71 25.47 2.71
CA ALA A 270 -0.69 25.17 1.27
C ALA A 270 0.64 25.58 0.61
N ASP A 271 1.08 26.81 0.84
CA ASP A 271 2.31 27.35 0.24
C ASP A 271 3.56 26.61 0.75
N ASP A 272 3.59 26.24 2.03
CA ASP A 272 4.72 25.53 2.64
C ASP A 272 4.84 24.11 2.09
N ILE A 273 3.72 23.39 1.95
CA ILE A 273 3.66 22.06 1.33
C ILE A 273 4.06 22.13 -0.15
N ASP A 274 3.52 23.08 -0.91
CA ASP A 274 3.83 23.21 -2.33
C ASP A 274 5.32 23.53 -2.53
N ASN A 275 5.89 24.43 -1.72
CA ASN A 275 7.32 24.74 -1.74
C ASN A 275 8.20 23.55 -1.30
N ALA A 276 7.74 22.76 -0.32
CA ALA A 276 8.45 21.57 0.13
C ALA A 276 8.46 20.46 -0.92
N VAL A 277 7.37 20.31 -1.69
CA VAL A 277 7.32 19.38 -2.84
C VAL A 277 8.21 19.91 -3.96
N PHE A 278 7.93 21.11 -4.47
CA PHE A 278 8.71 21.75 -5.52
C PHE A 278 8.97 23.22 -5.15
N PRO A 279 10.23 23.66 -5.12
CA PRO A 279 11.45 22.95 -5.52
C PRO A 279 12.14 22.16 -4.38
N GLY A 280 11.55 22.05 -3.20
CA GLY A 280 12.20 21.52 -2.00
C GLY A 280 12.69 20.07 -2.14
N GLY A 281 11.80 19.14 -2.50
CA GLY A 281 12.09 17.69 -2.55
C GLY A 281 12.12 17.10 -3.95
N GLN A 282 11.52 17.76 -4.94
CA GLN A 282 11.36 17.24 -6.31
C GLN A 282 11.65 18.31 -7.36
N GLY A 283 11.90 17.87 -8.61
CA GLY A 283 11.97 18.69 -9.81
C GLY A 283 10.67 18.55 -10.64
N GLY A 284 10.81 18.29 -11.96
CA GLY A 284 9.66 18.13 -12.85
C GLY A 284 8.72 17.01 -12.41
N PRO A 285 7.41 17.27 -12.28
CA PRO A 285 6.44 16.27 -11.90
C PRO A 285 6.25 15.20 -12.99
N LEU A 286 5.86 13.98 -12.58
CA LEU A 286 5.59 12.87 -13.48
C LEU A 286 4.17 13.01 -14.03
N MET A 287 4.00 13.84 -15.08
CA MET A 287 2.67 14.23 -15.62
C MET A 287 1.83 13.04 -16.08
N HIS A 288 2.45 11.98 -16.60
CA HIS A 288 1.76 10.75 -16.97
C HIS A 288 1.21 9.99 -15.73
N ASN A 289 1.92 10.02 -14.60
CA ASN A 289 1.41 9.45 -13.35
C ASN A 289 0.28 10.31 -12.76
N ILE A 290 0.38 11.64 -12.86
CA ILE A 290 -0.70 12.55 -12.45
C ILE A 290 -1.95 12.31 -13.30
N ALA A 291 -1.79 12.05 -14.61
CA ALA A 291 -2.91 11.64 -15.45
C ALA A 291 -3.56 10.34 -14.97
N GLY A 292 -2.76 9.33 -14.62
CA GLY A 292 -3.27 8.10 -14.00
C GLY A 292 -3.98 8.35 -12.67
N LYS A 293 -3.45 9.26 -11.82
CA LYS A 293 -4.15 9.69 -10.59
C LYS A 293 -5.48 10.35 -10.91
N ALA A 294 -5.51 11.27 -11.87
CA ALA A 294 -6.73 11.95 -12.28
C ALA A 294 -7.82 10.98 -12.76
N VAL A 295 -7.44 9.96 -13.53
CA VAL A 295 -8.38 8.90 -13.98
C VAL A 295 -8.88 8.08 -12.81
N GLY A 296 -8.00 7.53 -11.99
CA GLY A 296 -8.39 6.69 -10.85
C GLY A 296 -9.22 7.45 -9.80
N PHE A 297 -8.92 8.73 -9.56
CA PHE A 297 -9.76 9.58 -8.69
C PHE A 297 -11.16 9.80 -9.32
N LYS A 298 -11.27 9.87 -10.65
CA LYS A 298 -12.58 9.92 -11.30
C LYS A 298 -13.37 8.62 -11.12
N GLU A 299 -12.70 7.48 -11.21
CA GLU A 299 -13.30 6.18 -10.92
C GLU A 299 -13.74 6.07 -9.46
N ALA A 300 -12.93 6.60 -8.53
CA ALA A 300 -13.26 6.59 -7.11
C ALA A 300 -14.42 7.52 -6.70
N LEU A 301 -14.77 8.50 -7.54
CA LEU A 301 -15.97 9.33 -7.38
C LEU A 301 -17.26 8.63 -7.87
N ASP A 302 -17.17 7.45 -8.46
CA ASP A 302 -18.35 6.66 -8.81
C ASP A 302 -18.92 5.97 -7.56
N PRO A 303 -20.26 5.95 -7.38
CA PRO A 303 -20.88 5.24 -6.25
C PRO A 303 -20.51 3.74 -6.13
N GLU A 304 -20.12 3.09 -7.23
CA GLU A 304 -19.65 1.70 -7.21
C GLU A 304 -18.35 1.53 -6.42
N PHE A 305 -17.57 2.61 -6.29
CA PHE A 305 -16.32 2.56 -5.53
C PHE A 305 -16.55 2.37 -4.01
N GLU A 306 -17.63 2.92 -3.45
CA GLU A 306 -18.03 2.65 -2.05
C GLU A 306 -18.35 1.17 -1.86
N THR A 307 -19.07 0.56 -2.81
CA THR A 307 -19.38 -0.89 -2.78
C THR A 307 -18.09 -1.71 -2.84
N TYR A 308 -17.17 -1.36 -3.74
CA TYR A 308 -15.85 -2.01 -3.80
C TYR A 308 -15.09 -1.90 -2.48
N ALA A 309 -14.98 -0.71 -1.92
CA ALA A 309 -14.24 -0.47 -0.68
C ALA A 309 -14.85 -1.22 0.51
N GLN A 310 -16.18 -1.30 0.59
CA GLN A 310 -16.86 -2.11 1.59
C GLN A 310 -16.56 -3.60 1.40
N SER A 311 -16.65 -4.10 0.17
CA SER A 311 -16.30 -5.49 -0.15
C SER A 311 -14.86 -5.84 0.19
N VAL A 312 -13.91 -4.90 0.03
CA VAL A 312 -12.51 -5.09 0.45
C VAL A 312 -12.42 -5.40 1.95
N VAL A 313 -13.14 -4.64 2.77
CA VAL A 313 -13.14 -4.84 4.24
C VAL A 313 -13.89 -6.13 4.62
N ASP A 314 -15.04 -6.41 4.00
CA ASP A 314 -15.82 -7.61 4.28
C ASP A 314 -15.04 -8.87 3.88
N ASN A 315 -14.39 -8.86 2.72
CA ASN A 315 -13.48 -9.93 2.29
C ASN A 315 -12.30 -10.11 3.26
N ALA A 316 -11.74 -9.03 3.81
CA ALA A 316 -10.67 -9.13 4.81
C ALA A 316 -11.16 -9.76 6.12
N ARG A 317 -12.39 -9.45 6.55
CA ARG A 317 -13.02 -10.09 7.71
C ARG A 317 -13.26 -11.57 7.46
N THR A 318 -13.87 -11.92 6.32
CA THR A 318 -14.09 -13.32 5.91
C THR A 318 -12.80 -14.12 5.89
N LEU A 319 -11.72 -13.55 5.28
CA LEU A 319 -10.39 -14.16 5.31
C LEU A 319 -9.90 -14.41 6.73
N GLY A 320 -9.96 -13.38 7.59
CA GLY A 320 -9.50 -13.45 8.98
C GLY A 320 -10.30 -14.47 9.79
N ASP A 321 -11.63 -14.41 9.74
CA ASP A 321 -12.50 -15.32 10.47
C ASP A 321 -12.25 -16.78 10.06
N ARG A 322 -12.09 -17.05 8.75
CA ARG A 322 -11.81 -18.38 8.25
C ARG A 322 -10.41 -18.90 8.65
N LEU A 323 -9.39 -18.05 8.62
CA LEU A 323 -8.05 -18.39 9.13
C LEU A 323 -8.08 -18.69 10.64
N ALA A 324 -8.86 -17.93 11.41
CA ALA A 324 -9.05 -18.17 12.85
C ALA A 324 -9.80 -19.48 13.12
N GLU A 325 -10.81 -19.86 12.33
CA GLU A 325 -11.46 -21.17 12.38
C GLU A 325 -10.48 -22.33 12.16
N HIS A 326 -9.47 -22.11 11.34
CA HIS A 326 -8.36 -23.05 11.13
C HIS A 326 -7.29 -23.00 12.24
N GLY A 327 -7.47 -22.16 13.26
CA GLY A 327 -6.60 -22.11 14.44
C GLY A 327 -5.42 -21.17 14.34
N LEU A 328 -5.36 -20.28 13.32
CA LEU A 328 -4.36 -19.20 13.27
C LEU A 328 -4.76 -18.06 14.22
N SER A 329 -3.78 -17.54 14.97
CA SER A 329 -4.00 -16.38 15.85
C SER A 329 -3.94 -15.09 15.04
N LEU A 330 -5.01 -14.28 15.08
CA LEU A 330 -5.00 -12.98 14.41
C LEU A 330 -4.52 -11.88 15.36
N VAL A 331 -3.56 -11.09 14.93
CA VAL A 331 -3.13 -9.89 15.67
C VAL A 331 -4.35 -8.98 15.86
N SER A 332 -4.52 -8.46 17.06
CA SER A 332 -5.67 -7.67 17.50
C SER A 332 -7.05 -8.37 17.40
N GLY A 333 -7.08 -9.67 17.15
CA GLY A 333 -8.30 -10.48 17.09
C GLY A 333 -9.17 -10.22 15.85
N GLY A 334 -8.62 -9.75 14.72
CA GLY A 334 -9.34 -9.55 13.45
C GLY A 334 -9.00 -8.24 12.75
N THR A 335 -9.86 -7.76 11.84
CA THR A 335 -9.58 -6.57 11.02
C THR A 335 -10.78 -5.65 10.84
N ASP A 336 -10.48 -4.35 10.70
CA ASP A 336 -11.39 -3.28 10.28
C ASP A 336 -10.96 -2.66 8.94
N THR A 337 -9.92 -3.23 8.29
CA THR A 337 -9.28 -2.68 7.08
C THR A 337 -9.23 -3.74 5.95
N HIS A 338 -8.36 -3.51 4.98
CA HIS A 338 -8.15 -4.38 3.81
C HIS A 338 -7.14 -5.52 4.04
N LEU A 339 -6.61 -5.67 5.25
CA LEU A 339 -5.57 -6.66 5.54
C LEU A 339 -5.84 -7.42 6.83
N VAL A 340 -5.30 -8.62 6.92
CA VAL A 340 -5.15 -9.40 8.14
C VAL A 340 -3.68 -9.65 8.42
N LEU A 341 -3.35 -9.75 9.72
CA LEU A 341 -2.03 -10.12 10.21
C LEU A 341 -2.19 -11.35 11.10
N ALA A 342 -1.66 -12.48 10.67
CA ALA A 342 -1.71 -13.74 11.41
C ALA A 342 -0.37 -14.05 12.06
N ASP A 343 -0.41 -14.40 13.35
CA ASP A 343 0.72 -14.83 14.15
C ASP A 343 0.82 -16.35 14.13
N LEU A 344 1.94 -16.89 13.68
CA LEU A 344 2.16 -18.34 13.54
C LEU A 344 2.75 -18.98 14.81
N ARG A 345 3.18 -18.20 15.80
CA ARG A 345 3.93 -18.70 16.98
C ARG A 345 3.19 -19.76 17.79
N GLU A 346 1.87 -19.63 17.91
CA GLU A 346 1.07 -20.59 18.68
C GLU A 346 0.67 -21.82 17.86
N SER A 347 0.21 -21.59 16.62
CA SER A 347 -0.29 -22.66 15.74
C SER A 347 0.81 -23.46 15.06
N HIS A 348 1.89 -22.79 14.63
CA HIS A 348 2.98 -23.35 13.84
C HIS A 348 4.35 -22.88 14.39
N PRO A 349 4.74 -23.27 15.63
CA PRO A 349 5.92 -22.72 16.31
C PRO A 349 7.25 -22.96 15.58
N ASP A 350 7.31 -23.98 14.75
CA ASP A 350 8.51 -24.33 13.96
C ASP A 350 8.55 -23.64 12.59
N LEU A 351 7.43 -23.03 12.11
CA LEU A 351 7.34 -22.35 10.84
C LEU A 351 7.55 -20.84 11.04
N SER A 352 8.46 -20.24 10.27
CA SER A 352 8.59 -18.79 10.23
C SER A 352 7.62 -18.16 9.22
N GLY A 353 7.39 -16.85 9.34
CA GLY A 353 6.64 -16.10 8.34
C GLY A 353 7.34 -16.10 6.97
N GLY A 354 8.68 -16.12 6.96
CA GLY A 354 9.47 -16.23 5.73
C GLY A 354 9.32 -17.58 5.04
N ASP A 355 9.41 -18.69 5.80
CA ASP A 355 9.17 -20.03 5.25
C ASP A 355 7.73 -20.20 4.74
N ALA A 356 6.75 -19.62 5.45
CA ALA A 356 5.35 -19.60 5.02
C ALA A 356 5.15 -18.78 3.75
N GLU A 357 5.78 -17.60 3.63
CA GLU A 357 5.80 -16.77 2.42
C GLU A 357 6.34 -17.55 1.23
N ASP A 358 7.49 -18.21 1.37
CA ASP A 358 8.14 -18.98 0.31
C ASP A 358 7.25 -20.15 -0.15
N ALA A 359 6.65 -20.90 0.78
CA ALA A 359 5.76 -22.02 0.48
C ALA A 359 4.47 -21.56 -0.23
N LEU A 360 3.86 -20.46 0.24
CA LEU A 360 2.67 -19.86 -0.36
C LEU A 360 2.97 -19.29 -1.75
N ALA A 361 4.10 -18.59 -1.92
CA ALA A 361 4.52 -18.10 -3.23
C ALA A 361 4.74 -19.24 -4.24
N ALA A 362 5.28 -20.38 -3.78
CA ALA A 362 5.41 -21.57 -4.62
C ALA A 362 4.07 -22.19 -5.04
N ALA A 363 2.99 -21.94 -4.27
CA ALA A 363 1.61 -22.29 -4.56
C ALA A 363 0.83 -21.18 -5.30
N ASN A 364 1.49 -20.19 -5.88
CA ASN A 364 0.89 -19.02 -6.54
C ASN A 364 0.03 -18.11 -5.61
N ILE A 365 0.22 -18.17 -4.30
CA ILE A 365 -0.39 -17.27 -3.32
C ILE A 365 0.68 -16.28 -2.86
N VAL A 366 0.56 -15.02 -3.27
CA VAL A 366 1.60 -14.00 -3.04
C VAL A 366 1.16 -13.06 -1.93
N LEU A 367 1.71 -13.28 -0.74
CA LEU A 367 1.57 -12.44 0.45
C LEU A 367 2.98 -12.17 1.04
N ASN A 368 3.10 -11.60 2.23
CA ASN A 368 4.43 -11.40 2.82
C ASN A 368 4.52 -11.85 4.28
N GLY A 369 5.72 -12.33 4.65
CA GLY A 369 6.12 -12.45 6.05
C GLY A 369 6.11 -11.09 6.74
N ASN A 370 5.66 -11.03 7.98
CA ASN A 370 5.53 -9.78 8.74
C ASN A 370 5.82 -9.99 10.22
N THR A 371 6.51 -9.02 10.81
CA THR A 371 6.66 -8.98 12.27
C THR A 371 5.31 -8.85 12.96
N VAL A 372 5.21 -9.39 14.16
CA VAL A 372 4.02 -9.34 15.00
C VAL A 372 4.36 -8.69 16.34
N PRO A 373 3.42 -8.09 17.06
CA PRO A 373 3.69 -7.53 18.39
C PRO A 373 4.36 -8.52 19.31
N GLY A 374 5.40 -8.07 20.03
CA GLY A 374 6.25 -8.94 20.84
C GLY A 374 7.08 -9.93 20.02
N GLU A 375 7.53 -9.54 18.84
CA GLU A 375 8.36 -10.34 17.94
C GLU A 375 9.63 -10.86 18.63
N THR A 376 9.93 -12.14 18.42
CA THR A 376 11.11 -12.79 19.01
C THR A 376 12.11 -13.28 17.97
N ARG A 377 11.70 -13.30 16.70
CA ARG A 377 12.55 -13.66 15.56
C ARG A 377 13.17 -12.40 14.92
N SER A 378 14.05 -12.61 13.96
CA SER A 378 14.61 -11.51 13.17
C SER A 378 13.54 -10.86 12.28
N PRO A 379 13.55 -9.52 12.08
CA PRO A 379 12.68 -8.87 11.09
C PRO A 379 12.85 -9.39 9.65
N PHE A 380 13.96 -10.06 9.35
CA PHE A 380 14.20 -10.71 8.04
C PHE A 380 13.64 -12.14 7.96
N ASP A 381 13.18 -12.70 9.08
CA ASP A 381 12.54 -14.00 9.17
C ASP A 381 11.50 -13.93 10.30
N PRO A 382 10.40 -13.17 10.07
CA PRO A 382 9.43 -12.82 11.10
C PRO A 382 8.53 -13.99 11.50
N SER A 383 7.69 -13.78 12.52
CA SER A 383 6.81 -14.81 13.07
C SER A 383 5.40 -14.82 12.47
N GLY A 384 5.03 -13.86 11.66
CA GLY A 384 3.69 -13.76 11.11
C GLY A 384 3.65 -13.64 9.60
N ILE A 385 2.44 -13.69 9.06
CA ILE A 385 2.12 -13.42 7.66
C ILE A 385 1.07 -12.31 7.57
N ARG A 386 1.22 -11.42 6.57
CA ARG A 386 0.28 -10.36 6.27
C ARG A 386 -0.36 -10.60 4.91
N ALA A 387 -1.69 -10.65 4.87
CA ALA A 387 -2.48 -10.84 3.65
C ALA A 387 -3.46 -9.69 3.45
N GLY A 388 -3.52 -9.13 2.25
CA GLY A 388 -4.48 -8.09 1.84
C GLY A 388 -5.49 -8.60 0.83
N THR A 389 -6.68 -8.01 0.80
CA THR A 389 -7.79 -8.45 -0.05
C THR A 389 -8.10 -7.49 -1.19
N ALA A 390 -7.47 -6.29 -1.24
CA ALA A 390 -7.79 -5.26 -2.23
C ALA A 390 -7.62 -5.75 -3.67
N GLY A 391 -6.52 -6.47 -3.98
CA GLY A 391 -6.26 -7.02 -5.31
C GLY A 391 -7.28 -8.07 -5.74
N LEU A 392 -7.63 -8.99 -4.83
CA LEU A 392 -8.63 -10.02 -5.08
C LEU A 392 -10.03 -9.43 -5.27
N THR A 393 -10.41 -8.46 -4.42
CA THR A 393 -11.70 -7.77 -4.56
C THR A 393 -11.80 -7.02 -5.90
N THR A 394 -10.70 -6.41 -6.38
CA THR A 394 -10.66 -5.78 -7.71
C THR A 394 -10.89 -6.79 -8.84
N ARG A 395 -10.47 -8.05 -8.66
CA ARG A 395 -10.75 -9.14 -9.61
C ARG A 395 -12.17 -9.70 -9.50
N GLY A 396 -12.97 -9.27 -8.51
CA GLY A 396 -14.35 -9.71 -8.33
C GLY A 396 -14.52 -10.90 -7.39
N PHE A 397 -13.48 -11.25 -6.59
CA PHE A 397 -13.62 -12.27 -5.56
C PHE A 397 -14.68 -11.85 -4.55
N ASP A 398 -15.66 -12.74 -4.32
CA ASP A 398 -16.69 -12.62 -3.30
C ASP A 398 -16.30 -13.36 -2.01
N GLU A 399 -17.15 -13.28 -0.98
CA GLU A 399 -16.91 -13.93 0.32
C GLU A 399 -16.66 -15.44 0.18
N ALA A 400 -17.39 -16.14 -0.70
CA ALA A 400 -17.25 -17.58 -0.88
C ALA A 400 -15.89 -17.95 -1.51
N ALA A 401 -15.43 -17.16 -2.48
CA ALA A 401 -14.09 -17.32 -3.07
C ALA A 401 -12.99 -17.01 -2.04
N ILE A 402 -13.20 -16.02 -1.17
CA ILE A 402 -12.26 -15.69 -0.10
C ILE A 402 -12.19 -16.77 0.98
N GLU A 403 -13.31 -17.43 1.32
CA GLU A 403 -13.29 -18.62 2.19
C GLU A 403 -12.41 -19.72 1.58
N GLU A 404 -12.54 -19.98 0.28
CA GLU A 404 -11.69 -20.96 -0.41
C GLU A 404 -10.22 -20.54 -0.39
N VAL A 405 -9.91 -19.24 -0.60
CA VAL A 405 -8.53 -18.71 -0.50
C VAL A 405 -7.95 -18.96 0.89
N ALA A 406 -8.73 -18.73 1.96
CA ALA A 406 -8.28 -19.00 3.33
C ALA A 406 -8.00 -20.50 3.56
N ASP A 407 -8.85 -21.39 3.02
CA ASP A 407 -8.64 -22.84 3.08
C ASP A 407 -7.36 -23.26 2.35
N LEU A 408 -7.06 -22.65 1.19
CA LEU A 408 -5.83 -22.90 0.44
C LEU A 408 -4.58 -22.40 1.18
N ILE A 409 -4.65 -21.21 1.80
CA ILE A 409 -3.57 -20.67 2.65
C ILE A 409 -3.29 -21.63 3.81
N HIS A 410 -4.32 -22.01 4.58
CA HIS A 410 -4.17 -22.96 5.69
C HIS A 410 -3.57 -24.29 5.23
N ARG A 411 -4.04 -24.84 4.10
CA ARG A 411 -3.53 -26.09 3.57
C ARG A 411 -2.03 -26.03 3.24
N VAL A 412 -1.52 -24.91 2.73
CA VAL A 412 -0.09 -24.73 2.47
C VAL A 412 0.67 -24.55 3.78
N VAL A 413 0.18 -23.72 4.71
CA VAL A 413 0.83 -23.44 6.00
C VAL A 413 0.97 -24.73 6.83
N ASP A 414 -0.07 -25.58 6.86
CA ASP A 414 -0.04 -26.89 7.54
C ASP A 414 0.92 -27.90 6.89
N ASN A 415 1.33 -27.68 5.63
CA ASN A 415 2.11 -28.63 4.85
C ASN A 415 3.24 -27.92 4.09
N ALA A 416 3.88 -26.92 4.71
CA ALA A 416 4.87 -26.05 4.05
C ALA A 416 6.08 -26.82 3.46
N ASP A 417 6.41 -27.99 4.01
CA ASP A 417 7.49 -28.87 3.51
C ASP A 417 7.03 -29.86 2.41
N SER A 418 5.73 -29.87 2.05
CA SER A 418 5.16 -30.86 1.12
C SER A 418 5.04 -30.31 -0.30
N GLU A 419 6.02 -30.62 -1.16
CA GLU A 419 6.00 -30.26 -2.58
C GLU A 419 4.70 -30.71 -3.29
N ASP A 420 4.15 -31.89 -2.95
CA ASP A 420 2.91 -32.42 -3.54
C ASP A 420 1.69 -31.55 -3.18
N VAL A 421 1.59 -31.09 -1.92
CA VAL A 421 0.49 -30.23 -1.46
C VAL A 421 0.60 -28.84 -2.10
N ILE A 422 1.80 -28.25 -2.07
CA ILE A 422 2.08 -26.95 -2.69
C ILE A 422 1.71 -26.96 -4.18
N TYR A 423 2.10 -28.02 -4.90
CA TYR A 423 1.77 -28.17 -6.31
C TYR A 423 0.25 -28.27 -6.55
N GLN A 424 -0.47 -29.11 -5.78
CA GLN A 424 -1.93 -29.25 -5.90
C GLN A 424 -2.68 -27.96 -5.59
N VAL A 425 -2.22 -27.20 -4.58
CA VAL A 425 -2.79 -25.89 -4.25
C VAL A 425 -2.52 -24.91 -5.39
N GLY A 426 -1.29 -24.88 -5.93
CA GLY A 426 -0.94 -24.04 -7.05
C GLY A 426 -1.79 -24.28 -8.31
N GLU A 427 -2.11 -25.55 -8.63
CA GLU A 427 -3.03 -25.86 -9.74
C GLU A 427 -4.44 -25.31 -9.46
N ARG A 428 -4.95 -25.46 -8.21
CA ARG A 428 -6.29 -24.93 -7.86
C ARG A 428 -6.31 -23.39 -7.86
N VAL A 429 -5.22 -22.73 -7.45
CA VAL A 429 -5.08 -21.26 -7.52
C VAL A 429 -5.20 -20.78 -8.97
N VAL A 430 -4.54 -21.43 -9.92
CA VAL A 430 -4.64 -21.08 -11.34
C VAL A 430 -6.07 -21.22 -11.84
N GLU A 431 -6.75 -22.35 -11.52
CA GLU A 431 -8.17 -22.54 -11.88
C GLU A 431 -9.06 -21.44 -11.28
N LEU A 432 -8.85 -21.09 -10.01
CA LEU A 432 -9.60 -20.04 -9.34
C LEU A 432 -9.34 -18.65 -9.98
N CYS A 433 -8.11 -18.39 -10.40
CA CYS A 433 -7.76 -17.18 -11.13
C CYS A 433 -8.44 -17.10 -12.52
N GLU A 434 -8.71 -18.23 -13.18
CA GLU A 434 -9.44 -18.27 -14.45
C GLU A 434 -10.94 -17.97 -14.25
N GLU A 435 -11.50 -18.29 -13.07
CA GLU A 435 -12.90 -17.95 -12.71
C GLU A 435 -13.06 -16.42 -12.47
N PHE A 436 -11.99 -15.74 -12.07
CA PHE A 436 -11.94 -14.29 -11.79
C PHE A 436 -10.81 -13.62 -12.60
N PRO A 437 -10.98 -13.44 -13.91
CA PRO A 437 -9.94 -12.87 -14.78
C PRO A 437 -9.63 -11.41 -14.40
N LEU A 438 -8.37 -11.00 -14.57
CA LEU A 438 -7.92 -9.67 -14.17
C LEU A 438 -8.41 -8.55 -15.10
N TYR A 439 -8.38 -8.78 -16.41
CA TYR A 439 -8.84 -7.86 -17.46
C TYR A 439 -9.74 -8.64 -18.44
N GLU A 440 -10.97 -8.17 -18.69
CA GLU A 440 -11.93 -8.80 -19.58
C GLU A 440 -11.88 -8.21 -21.00
#